data_9e9a6ad28fe9f30661a1e9d029edb368
#
_entry.id   9e9a6ad28fe9f30661a1e9d029edb368
#
_cell.length_a   1.000
_cell.length_b   1.000
_cell.length_c   1.000
_cell.angle_alpha   90.00
_cell.angle_beta   90.00
_cell.angle_gamma   90.00
#
_symmetry.space_group_name_H-M   'P 1'
#
loop_
_entity.id
_entity.type
_entity.pdbx_description
1 polymer ?
#
loop_
_entity_poly.entity_id
_entity_poly.type
_entity_poly.pdbx_seq_one_letter_code
_entity_poly.pdbx_strand_id
1 'polypeptide(L)'
;LSLVYEIVCIALPWDTVDDAWTARPRAWDAASIKGCMLELGPVSSLFDIVTFAALFFAVCPAAVGASWSELAAAGNVAGMATFAAIFQSGWFVESMWSQTLVIHMLRSPRLPSPRDHAAPALCALTVLGLALVTWLPASPIADALGLMPLPPSFFAPILR
;
A
#
# COMPACT_ATOMS: atom_id res chain seq x y z
N LEU A 1 -8.16 8.33 -5.27
CA LEU A 1 -6.98 7.67 -4.68
C LEU A 1 -6.29 6.73 -5.67
N SER A 2 -7.00 6.06 -6.57
CA SER A 2 -6.43 5.24 -7.64
C SER A 2 -5.49 6.00 -8.58
N LEU A 3 -5.61 7.32 -8.64
CA LEU A 3 -4.87 8.17 -9.57
C LEU A 3 -3.33 8.06 -9.38
N VAL A 4 -2.85 7.91 -8.15
CA VAL A 4 -1.40 7.73 -7.89
C VAL A 4 -0.92 6.41 -8.47
N TYR A 5 -1.67 5.33 -8.25
CA TYR A 5 -1.40 4.02 -8.82
C TYR A 5 -1.45 4.04 -10.35
N GLU A 6 -2.44 4.71 -10.94
CA GLU A 6 -2.58 4.85 -12.39
C GLU A 6 -1.41 5.60 -13.01
N ILE A 7 -0.89 6.65 -12.34
CA ILE A 7 0.31 7.38 -12.79
C ILE A 7 1.53 6.45 -12.84
N VAL A 8 1.70 5.59 -11.83
CA VAL A 8 2.78 4.60 -11.84
C VAL A 8 2.58 3.58 -12.97
N CYS A 9 1.34 3.16 -13.22
CA CYS A 9 1.00 2.26 -14.32
C CYS A 9 1.28 2.84 -15.72
N ILE A 10 1.25 4.16 -15.89
CA ILE A 10 1.62 4.81 -17.16
C ILE A 10 3.06 4.49 -17.56
N ALA A 11 3.95 4.20 -16.62
CA ALA A 11 5.34 3.84 -16.93
C ALA A 11 5.51 2.40 -17.43
N LEU A 12 4.52 1.51 -17.26
CA LEU A 12 4.62 0.11 -17.67
C LEU A 12 4.96 -0.10 -19.17
N PRO A 13 4.44 0.69 -20.14
CA PRO A 13 4.81 0.54 -21.56
C PRO A 13 6.30 0.81 -21.84
N TRP A 14 7.00 1.55 -20.99
CA TRP A 14 8.45 1.82 -21.12
C TRP A 14 9.30 0.88 -20.28
N ASP A 15 8.66 -0.12 -19.63
CA ASP A 15 9.40 -1.10 -18.85
C ASP A 15 10.10 -2.12 -19.77
N THR A 16 11.30 -2.51 -19.38
CA THR A 16 12.08 -3.55 -20.04
C THR A 16 11.71 -4.90 -19.44
N VAL A 17 10.94 -5.68 -20.19
CA VAL A 17 10.57 -7.05 -19.80
C VAL A 17 11.69 -8.01 -20.20
N ASP A 18 11.90 -9.06 -19.40
CA ASP A 18 12.89 -10.10 -19.61
C ASP A 18 12.76 -10.72 -21.03
N ASP A 19 13.90 -10.86 -21.74
CA ASP A 19 13.96 -11.42 -23.10
C ASP A 19 13.29 -12.79 -23.22
N ALA A 20 13.28 -13.56 -22.13
CA ALA A 20 12.59 -14.84 -22.06
C ALA A 20 11.06 -14.71 -22.19
N TRP A 21 10.48 -13.55 -21.81
CA TRP A 21 9.07 -13.26 -21.97
C TRP A 21 8.68 -12.84 -23.38
N THR A 22 9.57 -12.13 -24.05
CA THR A 22 9.35 -11.61 -25.41
C THR A 22 9.73 -12.60 -26.50
N ALA A 23 10.49 -13.66 -26.16
CA ALA A 23 10.98 -14.68 -27.10
C ALA A 23 9.88 -15.47 -27.83
N ARG A 24 8.67 -15.52 -27.29
CA ARG A 24 7.52 -16.20 -27.93
C ARG A 24 6.24 -15.37 -27.72
N PRO A 25 5.40 -15.23 -28.79
CA PRO A 25 4.08 -14.65 -28.66
C PRO A 25 3.28 -15.47 -27.63
N ARG A 26 2.73 -14.82 -26.61
CA ARG A 26 1.89 -15.47 -25.62
C ARG A 26 0.43 -15.18 -25.93
N ALA A 27 -0.37 -16.22 -26.01
CA ALA A 27 -1.81 -16.09 -26.01
C ALA A 27 -2.29 -15.68 -24.61
N TRP A 28 -3.36 -14.91 -24.55
CA TRP A 28 -4.04 -14.57 -23.30
C TRP A 28 -4.56 -15.87 -22.67
N ASP A 29 -3.99 -16.24 -21.54
CA ASP A 29 -4.38 -17.45 -20.82
C ASP A 29 -5.12 -17.10 -19.53
N ALA A 30 -6.45 -17.24 -19.57
CA ALA A 30 -7.31 -16.99 -18.41
C ALA A 30 -7.02 -17.95 -17.24
N ALA A 31 -6.49 -19.14 -17.50
CA ALA A 31 -6.14 -20.09 -16.45
C ALA A 31 -4.92 -19.63 -15.65
N SER A 32 -3.92 -19.07 -16.32
CA SER A 32 -2.74 -18.46 -15.68
C SER A 32 -3.12 -17.27 -14.81
N ILE A 33 -4.01 -16.40 -15.30
CA ILE A 33 -4.51 -15.24 -14.54
C ILE A 33 -5.29 -15.72 -13.30
N LYS A 34 -6.16 -16.71 -13.46
CA LYS A 34 -6.91 -17.29 -12.34
C LYS A 34 -5.98 -17.90 -11.28
N GLY A 35 -4.92 -18.61 -11.70
CA GLY A 35 -3.91 -19.15 -10.80
C GLY A 35 -3.24 -18.05 -9.97
N CYS A 36 -2.75 -17.00 -10.62
CA CYS A 36 -2.14 -15.84 -9.99
C CYS A 36 -3.09 -15.15 -8.98
N MET A 37 -4.36 -14.97 -9.35
CA MET A 37 -5.36 -14.38 -8.46
C MET A 37 -5.65 -15.25 -7.22
N LEU A 38 -5.68 -16.58 -7.38
CA LEU A 38 -5.92 -17.51 -6.27
C LEU A 38 -4.72 -17.62 -5.33
N GLU A 39 -3.51 -17.37 -5.80
CA GLU A 39 -2.30 -17.38 -4.98
C GLU A 39 -2.06 -16.04 -4.29
N LEU A 40 -2.14 -14.94 -5.03
CA LEU A 40 -1.83 -13.61 -4.49
C LEU A 40 -3.00 -12.97 -3.74
N GLY A 41 -4.24 -13.26 -4.12
CA GLY A 41 -5.44 -12.71 -3.47
C GLY A 41 -5.50 -12.99 -1.97
N PRO A 42 -5.40 -14.26 -1.52
CA PRO A 42 -5.40 -14.59 -0.09
C PRO A 42 -4.23 -13.98 0.67
N VAL A 43 -3.04 -13.86 0.05
CA VAL A 43 -1.86 -13.26 0.68
C VAL A 43 -2.09 -11.76 0.91
N SER A 44 -2.62 -11.04 -0.10
CA SER A 44 -2.97 -9.63 0.03
C SER A 44 -4.02 -9.43 1.13
N SER A 45 -5.09 -10.23 1.13
CA SER A 45 -6.14 -10.12 2.15
C SER A 45 -5.62 -10.40 3.56
N LEU A 46 -4.70 -11.36 3.72
CA LEU A 46 -4.07 -11.63 5.01
C LEU A 46 -3.24 -10.44 5.48
N PHE A 47 -2.53 -9.78 4.55
CA PHE A 47 -1.74 -8.60 4.85
C PHE A 47 -2.63 -7.44 5.31
N ASP A 48 -3.74 -7.19 4.60
CA ASP A 48 -4.74 -6.19 4.98
C ASP A 48 -5.29 -6.47 6.40
N ILE A 49 -5.67 -7.72 6.70
CA ILE A 49 -6.19 -8.10 8.03
C ILE A 49 -5.15 -7.85 9.13
N VAL A 50 -3.88 -8.20 8.89
CA VAL A 50 -2.79 -7.97 9.85
C VAL A 50 -2.60 -6.47 10.08
N THR A 51 -2.62 -5.67 9.02
CA THR A 51 -2.50 -4.21 9.11
C THR A 51 -3.69 -3.60 9.86
N PHE A 52 -4.93 -4.04 9.58
CA PHE A 52 -6.10 -3.63 10.33
C PHE A 52 -5.96 -3.92 11.82
N ALA A 53 -5.54 -5.15 12.16
CA ALA A 53 -5.34 -5.54 13.55
C ALA A 53 -4.24 -4.70 14.22
N ALA A 54 -3.11 -4.49 13.56
CA ALA A 54 -2.01 -3.68 14.08
C ALA A 54 -2.43 -2.21 14.29
N LEU A 55 -3.14 -1.62 13.33
CA LEU A 55 -3.65 -0.26 13.44
C LEU A 55 -4.65 -0.15 14.61
N PHE A 56 -5.64 -1.05 14.66
CA PHE A 56 -6.72 -0.97 15.64
C PHE A 56 -6.26 -1.26 17.06
N PHE A 57 -5.41 -2.26 17.26
CA PHE A 57 -5.02 -2.72 18.59
C PHE A 57 -3.71 -2.14 19.12
N ALA A 58 -2.84 -1.62 18.25
CA ALA A 58 -1.53 -1.13 18.66
C ALA A 58 -1.31 0.34 18.32
N VAL A 59 -1.41 0.72 17.05
CA VAL A 59 -1.00 2.06 16.60
C VAL A 59 -1.96 3.15 17.07
N CYS A 60 -3.25 2.98 16.84
CA CYS A 60 -4.25 3.98 17.20
C CYS A 60 -4.38 4.16 18.73
N PRO A 61 -4.43 3.10 19.55
CA PRO A 61 -4.44 3.26 21.01
C PRO A 61 -3.17 3.93 21.54
N ALA A 62 -2.00 3.62 20.98
CA ALA A 62 -0.74 4.26 21.35
C ALA A 62 -0.70 5.76 20.99
N ALA A 63 -1.34 6.15 19.89
CA ALA A 63 -1.38 7.54 19.42
C ALA A 63 -2.41 8.39 20.18
N VAL A 64 -3.57 7.81 20.49
CA VAL A 64 -4.69 8.53 21.17
C VAL A 64 -4.59 8.42 22.69
N GLY A 65 -3.84 7.45 23.22
CA GLY A 65 -3.71 7.17 24.64
C GLY A 65 -4.86 6.36 25.26
N ALA A 66 -5.80 5.87 24.44
CA ALA A 66 -6.92 5.05 24.89
C ALA A 66 -7.40 4.11 23.77
N SER A 67 -7.95 2.97 24.15
CA SER A 67 -8.57 2.03 23.23
C SER A 67 -9.93 2.54 22.71
N TRP A 68 -10.39 2.00 21.60
CA TRP A 68 -11.70 2.35 21.05
C TRP A 68 -12.85 2.12 22.05
N SER A 69 -12.81 1.02 22.80
CA SER A 69 -13.82 0.69 23.79
C SER A 69 -13.84 1.65 24.98
N GLU A 70 -12.68 2.12 25.43
CA GLU A 70 -12.57 3.12 26.50
C GLU A 70 -13.09 4.49 26.05
N LEU A 71 -12.76 4.90 24.83
CA LEU A 71 -13.28 6.14 24.24
C LEU A 71 -14.80 6.11 24.09
N ALA A 72 -15.35 4.97 23.65
CA ALA A 72 -16.78 4.77 23.50
C ALA A 72 -17.49 4.78 24.87
N ALA A 73 -16.95 4.09 25.86
CA ALA A 73 -17.51 4.05 27.21
C ALA A 73 -17.48 5.43 27.90
N ALA A 74 -16.44 6.23 27.63
CA ALA A 74 -16.32 7.60 28.12
C ALA A 74 -17.15 8.63 27.32
N GLY A 75 -17.79 8.24 26.20
CA GLY A 75 -18.50 9.15 25.32
C GLY A 75 -17.62 10.21 24.66
N ASN A 76 -16.30 9.92 24.53
CA ASN A 76 -15.33 10.86 23.98
C ASN A 76 -15.37 10.86 22.45
N VAL A 77 -16.32 11.60 21.87
CA VAL A 77 -16.53 11.70 20.42
C VAL A 77 -15.29 12.24 19.70
N ALA A 78 -14.59 13.22 20.29
CA ALA A 78 -13.40 13.80 19.68
C ALA A 78 -12.24 12.78 19.62
N GLY A 79 -12.04 11.98 20.68
CA GLY A 79 -11.05 10.91 20.71
C GLY A 79 -11.37 9.81 19.68
N MET A 80 -12.65 9.43 19.54
CA MET A 80 -13.10 8.46 18.53
C MET A 80 -12.87 8.98 17.10
N ALA A 81 -13.14 10.27 16.84
CA ALA A 81 -12.88 10.87 15.53
C ALA A 81 -11.37 10.86 15.19
N THR A 82 -10.52 11.21 16.16
CA THR A 82 -9.07 11.15 15.99
C THR A 82 -8.58 9.74 15.74
N PHE A 83 -9.09 8.77 16.51
CA PHE A 83 -8.78 7.35 16.31
C PHE A 83 -9.13 6.87 14.89
N ALA A 84 -10.34 7.20 14.44
CA ALA A 84 -10.80 6.84 13.09
C ALA A 84 -9.95 7.50 12.01
N ALA A 85 -9.57 8.76 12.16
CA ALA A 85 -8.75 9.48 11.19
C ALA A 85 -7.33 8.90 11.09
N ILE A 86 -6.70 8.53 12.21
CA ILE A 86 -5.40 7.86 12.22
C ILE A 86 -5.51 6.47 11.57
N PHE A 87 -6.55 5.73 11.90
CA PHE A 87 -6.81 4.40 11.32
C PHE A 87 -6.96 4.48 9.80
N GLN A 88 -7.79 5.42 9.31
CA GLN A 88 -8.00 5.64 7.87
C GLN A 88 -6.72 6.06 7.16
N SER A 89 -5.92 6.93 7.77
CA SER A 89 -4.65 7.37 7.21
C SER A 89 -3.63 6.24 7.11
N GLY A 90 -3.53 5.40 8.15
CA GLY A 90 -2.63 4.26 8.17
C GLY A 90 -3.01 3.21 7.12
N TRP A 91 -4.29 2.87 7.05
CA TRP A 91 -4.79 1.94 6.04
C TRP A 91 -4.63 2.49 4.62
N PHE A 92 -4.89 3.79 4.43
CA PHE A 92 -4.68 4.44 3.13
C PHE A 92 -3.23 4.32 2.65
N VAL A 93 -2.26 4.65 3.51
CA VAL A 93 -0.83 4.58 3.16
C VAL A 93 -0.41 3.15 2.86
N GLU A 94 -0.78 2.19 3.70
CA GLU A 94 -0.46 0.78 3.52
C GLU A 94 -1.05 0.22 2.23
N SER A 95 -2.34 0.44 1.99
CA SER A 95 -3.04 -0.04 0.80
C SER A 95 -2.42 0.52 -0.49
N MET A 96 -2.07 1.80 -0.51
CA MET A 96 -1.39 2.43 -1.66
C MET A 96 0.03 1.89 -1.86
N TRP A 97 0.76 1.60 -0.78
CA TRP A 97 2.08 0.97 -0.85
C TRP A 97 1.98 -0.44 -1.42
N SER A 98 1.09 -1.27 -0.89
CA SER A 98 0.85 -2.64 -1.35
C SER A 98 0.49 -2.68 -2.83
N GLN A 99 -0.48 -1.86 -3.27
CA GLN A 99 -0.90 -1.77 -4.67
C GLN A 99 0.24 -1.34 -5.58
N THR A 100 1.03 -0.37 -5.17
CA THR A 100 2.14 0.14 -5.98
C THR A 100 3.28 -0.89 -6.08
N LEU A 101 3.59 -1.59 -5.00
CA LEU A 101 4.64 -2.61 -4.98
C LEU A 101 4.25 -3.89 -5.71
N VAL A 102 2.98 -4.25 -5.72
CA VAL A 102 2.47 -5.42 -6.48
C VAL A 102 2.79 -5.31 -7.96
N ILE A 103 2.86 -4.10 -8.54
CA ILE A 103 3.29 -3.91 -9.94
C ILE A 103 4.66 -4.56 -10.19
N HIS A 104 5.61 -4.37 -9.28
CA HIS A 104 6.95 -4.94 -9.39
C HIS A 104 6.96 -6.47 -9.23
N MET A 105 6.04 -7.02 -8.45
CA MET A 105 5.91 -8.47 -8.30
C MET A 105 5.25 -9.14 -9.51
N LEU A 106 4.25 -8.50 -10.10
CA LEU A 106 3.53 -9.04 -11.27
C LEU A 106 4.32 -8.91 -12.57
N ARG A 107 5.34 -8.06 -12.60
CA ARG A 107 6.17 -7.77 -13.77
C ARG A 107 6.99 -8.98 -14.25
N SER A 108 7.43 -9.84 -13.36
CA SER A 108 8.23 -11.03 -13.67
C SER A 108 7.64 -12.27 -13.00
N PRO A 109 7.58 -13.44 -13.69
CA PRO A 109 7.12 -14.70 -13.09
C PRO A 109 8.14 -15.30 -12.13
N ARG A 110 9.32 -14.73 -12.05
CA ARG A 110 10.38 -15.13 -11.12
C ARG A 110 10.45 -14.13 -9.99
N LEU A 111 10.83 -14.61 -8.80
CA LEU A 111 11.17 -13.75 -7.68
C LEU A 111 12.17 -12.66 -8.13
N PRO A 112 12.03 -11.42 -7.65
CA PRO A 112 12.89 -10.32 -8.03
C PRO A 112 14.37 -10.73 -7.90
N SER A 113 15.06 -10.80 -9.02
CA SER A 113 16.49 -11.09 -9.06
C SER A 113 17.26 -9.78 -9.19
N PRO A 114 18.47 -9.64 -8.59
CA PRO A 114 19.30 -8.47 -8.79
C PRO A 114 19.66 -8.18 -10.26
N ARG A 115 19.40 -9.12 -11.16
CA ARG A 115 19.63 -8.98 -12.60
C ARG A 115 18.41 -8.49 -13.37
N ASP A 116 17.25 -8.49 -12.75
CA ASP A 116 15.96 -8.14 -13.35
C ASP A 116 15.61 -6.68 -12.97
N HIS A 117 16.30 -5.74 -13.60
CA HIS A 117 16.10 -4.32 -13.30
C HIS A 117 14.84 -3.81 -14.00
N ALA A 118 13.90 -3.29 -13.18
CA ALA A 118 12.80 -2.48 -13.70
C ALA A 118 13.36 -1.25 -14.42
N ALA A 119 12.66 -0.80 -15.45
CA ALA A 119 13.05 0.44 -16.13
C ALA A 119 13.24 1.57 -15.11
N PRO A 120 14.29 2.41 -15.24
CA PRO A 120 14.53 3.51 -14.31
C PRO A 120 13.33 4.44 -14.15
N ALA A 121 12.54 4.62 -15.21
CA ALA A 121 11.31 5.41 -15.19
C ALA A 121 10.25 4.79 -14.25
N LEU A 122 10.06 3.46 -14.29
CA LEU A 122 9.12 2.77 -13.41
C LEU A 122 9.57 2.85 -11.96
N CYS A 123 10.85 2.63 -11.68
CA CYS A 123 11.42 2.77 -10.35
C CYS A 123 11.26 4.20 -9.81
N ALA A 124 11.56 5.20 -10.62
CA ALA A 124 11.45 6.61 -10.24
C ALA A 124 9.99 6.99 -9.90
N LEU A 125 9.02 6.59 -10.74
CA LEU A 125 7.61 6.87 -10.50
C LEU A 125 7.07 6.10 -9.30
N THR A 126 7.53 4.86 -9.07
CA THR A 126 7.18 4.11 -7.86
C THR A 126 7.66 4.83 -6.61
N VAL A 127 8.94 5.22 -6.55
CA VAL A 127 9.50 5.94 -5.41
C VAL A 127 8.80 7.28 -5.19
N LEU A 128 8.54 8.02 -6.27
CA LEU A 128 7.81 9.29 -6.21
C LEU A 128 6.38 9.08 -5.70
N GLY A 129 5.67 8.06 -6.19
CA GLY A 129 4.32 7.71 -5.76
C GLY A 129 4.27 7.34 -4.29
N LEU A 130 5.18 6.47 -3.82
CA LEU A 130 5.30 6.09 -2.41
C LEU A 130 5.63 7.29 -1.51
N ALA A 131 6.54 8.16 -1.93
CA ALA A 131 6.89 9.37 -1.21
C ALA A 131 5.69 10.33 -1.11
N LEU A 132 4.96 10.52 -2.21
CA LEU A 132 3.76 11.36 -2.25
C LEU A 132 2.67 10.83 -1.31
N VAL A 133 2.37 9.53 -1.38
CA VAL A 133 1.36 8.89 -0.53
C VAL A 133 1.73 8.98 0.95
N THR A 134 3.00 8.79 1.27
CA THR A 134 3.50 8.89 2.66
C THR A 134 3.45 10.32 3.18
N TRP A 135 3.71 11.30 2.33
CA TRP A 135 3.66 12.72 2.67
C TRP A 135 2.22 13.25 2.80
N LEU A 136 1.27 12.68 2.06
CA LEU A 136 -0.10 13.18 1.94
C LEU A 136 -0.81 13.35 3.30
N PRO A 137 -0.76 12.41 4.26
CA PRO A 137 -1.36 12.59 5.59
C PRO A 137 -0.74 13.73 6.42
N ALA A 138 0.50 14.12 6.11
CA ALA A 138 1.18 15.23 6.78
C ALA A 138 1.06 16.56 6.01
N SER A 139 0.37 16.56 4.87
CA SER A 139 0.22 17.72 3.99
C SER A 139 -0.86 18.68 4.49
N PRO A 140 -0.85 19.96 4.09
CA PRO A 140 -1.90 20.91 4.46
C PRO A 140 -3.28 20.59 3.87
N ILE A 141 -3.37 19.67 2.91
CA ILE A 141 -4.63 19.19 2.33
C ILE A 141 -5.18 17.93 3.03
N ALA A 142 -4.46 17.39 4.01
CA ALA A 142 -4.84 16.18 4.72
C ALA A 142 -6.22 16.31 5.39
N ASP A 143 -6.49 17.43 6.03
CA ASP A 143 -7.78 17.70 6.70
C ASP A 143 -8.96 17.65 5.72
N ALA A 144 -8.79 18.19 4.50
CA ALA A 144 -9.81 18.15 3.45
C ALA A 144 -10.07 16.72 2.94
N LEU A 145 -9.10 15.81 3.11
CA LEU A 145 -9.19 14.40 2.74
C LEU A 145 -9.62 13.51 3.92
N GLY A 146 -9.80 14.08 5.11
CA GLY A 146 -10.08 13.33 6.34
C GLY A 146 -8.88 12.49 6.83
N LEU A 147 -7.67 12.88 6.44
CA LEU A 147 -6.42 12.22 6.84
C LEU A 147 -5.76 12.98 8.00
N MET A 148 -5.03 12.25 8.82
CA MET A 148 -4.21 12.81 9.90
C MET A 148 -2.76 12.34 9.80
N PRO A 149 -1.79 13.12 10.29
CA PRO A 149 -0.40 12.71 10.37
C PRO A 149 -0.25 11.40 11.13
N LEU A 150 0.48 10.46 10.55
CA LEU A 150 0.74 9.17 11.16
C LEU A 150 1.84 9.26 12.20
N PRO A 151 1.71 8.57 13.36
CA PRO A 151 2.75 8.53 14.35
C PRO A 151 3.98 7.76 13.81
N PRO A 152 5.21 8.11 14.22
CA PRO A 152 6.43 7.43 13.77
C PRO A 152 6.43 5.91 14.04
N SER A 153 5.70 5.48 15.06
CA SER A 153 5.52 4.06 15.41
C SER A 153 4.85 3.25 14.31
N PHE A 154 4.09 3.88 13.41
CA PHE A 154 3.47 3.23 12.26
C PHE A 154 4.52 2.68 11.27
N PHE A 155 5.59 3.43 11.05
CA PHE A 155 6.65 3.06 10.10
C PHE A 155 7.67 2.06 10.67
N ALA A 156 7.73 1.88 11.98
CA ALA A 156 8.71 1.02 12.63
C ALA A 156 8.63 -0.46 12.19
N PRO A 157 7.46 -1.11 12.05
CA PRO A 157 7.37 -2.49 11.57
C PRO A 157 7.59 -2.63 10.06
N ILE A 158 7.41 -1.57 9.27
CA ILE A 158 7.55 -1.59 7.80
C ILE A 158 9.03 -1.48 7.40
N LEU A 159 9.86 -0.85 8.25
CA LEU A 159 11.28 -0.61 8.00
C LEU A 159 12.20 -1.71 8.58
N ARG A 160 11.65 -2.75 9.19
CA ARG A 160 12.37 -3.93 9.72
C ARG A 160 12.19 -5.12 8.83
#